data_7864e2c15b37f4e208358b913d086a56
#
_entry.id   7864e2c15b37f4e208358b913d086a56
#
_cell.length_a   1.000
_cell.length_b   1.000
_cell.length_c   1.000
_cell.angle_alpha   90.00
_cell.angle_beta   90.00
_cell.angle_gamma   90.00
#
_symmetry.space_group_name_H-M   'P 1'
#
loop_
_entity.id
_entity.type
_entity.pdbx_description
1 polymer ?
#
loop_
_entity_poly.entity_id
_entity_poly.type
_entity_poly.pdbx_seq_one_letter_code
_entity_poly.pdbx_strand_id
1 'polypeptide(L)'
;MTTPDAFSPAAIEAGRLMFAKRAEFMLGVTALETLPDEGPSEVAFAGRSNVGKSTLLNALVGQNGLARASNTPGRTREINYFDLEGALRLVDLPGYGYAKAPRKDVEQWTALTRDFLRGRSVLRRVCVLIDSRHGLKPVDVEVLDLLDEAAVNYQIVLTKTDKIKPTALEKLIEATGKQIVRRPAAHPIVRATSSEKGDGIAELRADLAALAE
;
A
#
# COMPACT_ATOMS: atom_id res chain seq x y z
N MET A 1 -16.76 -22.49 -9.51
CA MET A 1 -16.23 -21.15 -9.18
C MET A 1 -14.74 -21.35 -8.96
N THR A 2 -13.93 -21.02 -9.97
CA THR A 2 -12.47 -21.03 -9.88
C THR A 2 -12.05 -20.04 -8.80
N THR A 3 -11.30 -20.51 -7.82
CA THR A 3 -10.63 -19.65 -6.85
C THR A 3 -9.72 -18.72 -7.65
N PRO A 4 -9.95 -17.41 -7.70
CA PRO A 4 -9.06 -16.52 -8.43
C PRO A 4 -7.73 -16.48 -7.67
N ASP A 5 -6.65 -16.79 -8.38
CA ASP A 5 -5.26 -16.56 -8.04
C ASP A 5 -4.62 -17.42 -6.93
N ALA A 6 -4.61 -18.72 -7.13
CA ALA A 6 -3.52 -19.50 -6.58
C ALA A 6 -2.26 -19.16 -7.41
N PHE A 7 -1.34 -18.38 -6.84
CA PHE A 7 -0.02 -18.17 -7.43
C PHE A 7 0.67 -19.50 -7.71
N SER A 8 1.38 -19.59 -8.82
CA SER A 8 2.27 -20.71 -9.03
C SER A 8 3.36 -20.72 -7.94
N PRO A 9 3.88 -21.90 -7.56
CA PRO A 9 5.01 -21.97 -6.65
C PRO A 9 6.20 -21.10 -7.08
N ALA A 10 6.42 -20.96 -8.40
CA ALA A 10 7.45 -20.11 -8.96
C ALA A 10 7.22 -18.62 -8.68
N ALA A 11 5.97 -18.13 -8.77
CA ALA A 11 5.64 -16.74 -8.46
C ALA A 11 5.82 -16.43 -6.96
N ILE A 12 5.41 -17.35 -6.08
CA ILE A 12 5.65 -17.21 -4.63
C ILE A 12 7.15 -17.16 -4.33
N GLU A 13 7.94 -18.03 -4.97
CA GLU A 13 9.39 -18.06 -4.77
C GLU A 13 10.06 -16.79 -5.32
N ALA A 14 9.65 -16.29 -6.48
CA ALA A 14 10.12 -15.01 -7.03
C ALA A 14 9.85 -13.86 -6.05
N GLY A 15 8.63 -13.79 -5.50
CA GLY A 15 8.28 -12.83 -4.46
C GLY A 15 9.15 -12.97 -3.21
N ARG A 16 9.37 -14.20 -2.74
CA ARG A 16 10.24 -14.47 -1.59
C ARG A 16 11.67 -13.99 -1.83
N LEU A 17 12.24 -14.30 -2.99
CA LEU A 17 13.62 -13.91 -3.34
C LEU A 17 13.77 -12.40 -3.47
N MET A 18 12.82 -11.73 -4.12
CA MET A 18 12.84 -10.28 -4.24
C MET A 18 12.82 -9.59 -2.88
N PHE A 19 11.89 -9.96 -2.01
CA PHE A 19 11.74 -9.35 -0.69
C PHE A 19 12.72 -9.88 0.37
N ALA A 20 13.57 -10.86 0.02
CA ALA A 20 14.73 -11.25 0.83
C ALA A 20 15.93 -10.32 0.63
N LYS A 21 15.92 -9.48 -0.42
CA LYS A 21 16.91 -8.43 -0.62
C LYS A 21 16.88 -7.44 0.53
N ARG A 22 18.01 -6.80 0.80
CA ARG A 22 18.10 -5.79 1.84
C ARG A 22 17.31 -4.55 1.42
N ALA A 23 16.37 -4.15 2.26
CA ALA A 23 15.65 -2.89 2.10
C ALA A 23 16.35 -1.80 2.89
N GLU A 24 16.62 -0.67 2.25
CA GLU A 24 17.25 0.49 2.89
C GLU A 24 16.39 1.75 2.74
N PHE A 25 16.33 2.55 3.79
CA PHE A 25 15.72 3.87 3.69
C PHE A 25 16.58 4.77 2.79
N MET A 26 15.97 5.35 1.77
CA MET A 26 16.67 6.27 0.86
C MET A 26 16.54 7.71 1.35
N LEU A 27 15.31 8.23 1.37
CA LEU A 27 15.03 9.63 1.71
C LEU A 27 13.55 9.83 2.07
N GLY A 28 13.29 10.94 2.75
CA GLY A 28 11.94 11.49 2.96
C GLY A 28 11.74 12.71 2.06
N VAL A 29 10.63 12.75 1.33
CA VAL A 29 10.28 13.79 0.37
C VAL A 29 9.18 14.67 0.94
N THR A 30 9.43 15.97 0.99
CA THR A 30 8.47 17.00 1.43
C THR A 30 8.03 17.93 0.30
N ALA A 31 8.71 17.89 -0.85
CA ALA A 31 8.43 18.68 -2.05
C ALA A 31 8.77 17.87 -3.31
N LEU A 32 8.06 18.11 -4.42
CA LEU A 32 8.23 17.33 -5.67
C LEU A 32 9.64 17.42 -6.24
N GLU A 33 10.29 18.57 -6.05
CA GLU A 33 11.65 18.84 -6.55
C GLU A 33 12.70 17.96 -5.87
N THR A 34 12.35 17.37 -4.72
CA THR A 34 13.23 16.47 -3.97
C THR A 34 12.93 14.99 -4.20
N LEU A 35 12.04 14.68 -5.15
CA LEU A 35 11.82 13.30 -5.57
C LEU A 35 13.11 12.69 -6.12
N PRO A 36 13.39 11.42 -5.83
CA PRO A 36 14.54 10.75 -6.42
C PRO A 36 14.37 10.61 -7.94
N ASP A 37 15.50 10.57 -8.66
CA ASP A 37 15.49 10.29 -10.09
C ASP A 37 14.68 9.02 -10.38
N GLU A 38 14.00 9.00 -11.53
CA GLU A 38 13.30 7.81 -12.00
C GLU A 38 14.30 6.68 -12.21
N GLY A 39 13.93 5.50 -11.74
CA GLY A 39 14.79 4.33 -11.74
C GLY A 39 13.95 3.04 -11.70
N PRO A 40 14.16 2.17 -10.74
CA PRO A 40 13.35 0.96 -10.58
C PRO A 40 11.86 1.26 -10.46
N SER A 41 11.02 0.28 -10.81
CA SER A 41 9.59 0.34 -10.56
C SER A 41 9.27 0.70 -9.11
N GLU A 42 8.21 1.48 -8.91
CA GLU A 42 7.77 1.93 -7.57
C GLU A 42 6.41 1.34 -7.23
N VAL A 43 6.27 0.93 -5.97
CA VAL A 43 4.98 0.55 -5.37
C VAL A 43 4.74 1.41 -4.15
N ALA A 44 3.63 2.15 -4.16
CA ALA A 44 3.28 3.02 -3.06
C ALA A 44 2.27 2.35 -2.10
N PHE A 45 2.33 2.75 -0.83
CA PHE A 45 1.44 2.27 0.21
C PHE A 45 0.70 3.45 0.81
N ALA A 46 -0.62 3.42 0.68
CA ALA A 46 -1.54 4.42 1.22
C ALA A 46 -2.47 3.79 2.25
N GLY A 47 -2.95 4.56 3.20
CA GLY A 47 -3.89 4.05 4.17
C GLY A 47 -4.12 5.04 5.33
N ARG A 48 -5.19 4.80 6.08
CA ARG A 48 -5.49 5.62 7.26
C ARG A 48 -4.42 5.46 8.34
N SER A 49 -4.28 6.50 9.16
CA SER A 49 -3.45 6.41 10.36
C SER A 49 -3.80 5.16 11.18
N ASN A 50 -2.78 4.42 11.63
CA ASN A 50 -2.93 3.17 12.41
C ASN A 50 -3.60 2.00 11.65
N VAL A 51 -3.67 2.03 10.34
CA VAL A 51 -4.17 0.90 9.52
C VAL A 51 -3.23 -0.31 9.56
N GLY A 52 -1.96 -0.12 9.93
CA GLY A 52 -0.92 -1.15 9.95
C GLY A 52 0.11 -1.02 8.82
N LYS A 53 0.21 0.16 8.17
CA LYS A 53 1.06 0.40 7.01
C LYS A 53 2.55 0.09 7.29
N SER A 54 3.15 0.69 8.30
CA SER A 54 4.55 0.43 8.66
C SER A 54 4.79 -1.02 9.10
N THR A 55 3.81 -1.64 9.77
CA THR A 55 3.88 -3.05 10.15
C THR A 55 3.87 -3.96 8.93
N LEU A 56 3.03 -3.65 7.92
CA LEU A 56 2.98 -4.40 6.66
C LEU A 56 4.28 -4.25 5.87
N LEU A 57 4.81 -3.02 5.75
CA LEU A 57 6.09 -2.76 5.09
C LEU A 57 7.22 -3.58 5.72
N ASN A 58 7.33 -3.56 7.04
CA ASN A 58 8.31 -4.34 7.77
C ASN A 58 8.13 -5.87 7.56
N ALA A 59 6.87 -6.35 7.54
CA ALA A 59 6.57 -7.75 7.28
C ALA A 59 6.93 -8.18 5.84
N LEU A 60 6.69 -7.29 4.85
CA LEU A 60 7.04 -7.55 3.46
C LEU A 60 8.55 -7.75 3.27
N VAL A 61 9.37 -6.94 3.92
CA VAL A 61 10.84 -7.02 3.78
C VAL A 61 11.50 -7.92 4.82
N GLY A 62 10.74 -8.45 5.78
CA GLY A 62 11.27 -9.29 6.85
C GLY A 62 12.22 -8.55 7.80
N GLN A 63 12.13 -7.22 7.89
CA GLN A 63 13.00 -6.38 8.71
C GLN A 63 12.18 -5.60 9.75
N ASN A 64 12.58 -5.69 11.01
CA ASN A 64 11.95 -4.90 12.07
C ASN A 64 12.52 -3.49 12.09
N GLY A 65 11.66 -2.48 12.00
CA GLY A 65 12.03 -1.08 12.20
C GLY A 65 12.50 -0.34 10.95
N LEU A 66 12.41 -0.92 9.73
CA LEU A 66 12.66 -0.19 8.48
C LEU A 66 11.68 0.97 8.35
N ALA A 67 10.38 0.68 8.35
CA ALA A 67 9.35 1.69 8.46
C ALA A 67 9.00 1.87 9.96
N ARG A 68 9.23 3.06 10.50
CA ARG A 68 8.90 3.33 11.90
C ARG A 68 7.41 3.53 12.05
N ALA A 69 6.77 2.69 12.87
CA ALA A 69 5.42 2.94 13.32
C ALA A 69 5.42 4.22 14.18
N SER A 70 4.99 5.33 13.61
CA SER A 70 4.81 6.56 14.38
C SER A 70 3.57 6.41 15.25
N ASN A 71 3.75 6.27 16.57
CA ASN A 71 2.65 6.34 17.53
C ASN A 71 2.18 7.79 17.76
N THR A 72 2.86 8.77 17.16
CA THR A 72 2.49 10.19 17.26
C THR A 72 1.79 10.60 15.97
N PRO A 73 0.47 10.76 16.00
CA PRO A 73 -0.30 11.17 14.84
C PRO A 73 0.10 12.57 14.36
N GLY A 74 0.24 12.76 13.04
CA GLY A 74 0.57 14.05 12.43
C GLY A 74 2.07 14.34 12.25
N ARG A 75 2.97 13.38 12.52
CA ARG A 75 4.44 13.60 12.38
C ARG A 75 4.98 13.28 10.98
N THR A 76 4.35 12.41 10.22
CA THR A 76 4.88 12.00 8.90
C THR A 76 4.15 12.78 7.82
N ARG A 77 4.73 13.90 7.39
CA ARG A 77 4.29 14.70 6.23
C ARG A 77 5.10 14.37 4.99
N GLU A 78 5.96 13.39 5.08
CA GLU A 78 6.93 13.01 4.07
C GLU A 78 6.49 11.75 3.33
N ILE A 79 6.78 11.70 2.05
CA ILE A 79 6.75 10.48 1.26
C ILE A 79 8.09 9.78 1.50
N ASN A 80 8.09 8.62 2.14
CA ASN A 80 9.33 7.91 2.45
C ASN A 80 9.63 6.84 1.41
N TYR A 81 10.85 6.85 0.91
CA TYR A 81 11.37 5.91 -0.06
C TYR A 81 12.26 4.87 0.59
N PHE A 82 12.04 3.61 0.21
CA PHE A 82 12.89 2.48 0.58
C PHE A 82 13.29 1.75 -0.70
N ASP A 83 14.57 1.46 -0.86
CA ASP A 83 15.11 0.75 -2.01
C ASP A 83 15.39 -0.72 -1.66
N LEU A 84 14.99 -1.63 -2.55
CA LEU A 84 15.28 -3.06 -2.46
C LEU A 84 16.41 -3.41 -3.42
N GLU A 85 17.62 -2.97 -3.10
CA GLU A 85 18.83 -3.24 -3.91
C GLU A 85 18.64 -2.95 -5.40
N GLY A 86 17.98 -1.83 -5.72
CA GLY A 86 17.71 -1.41 -7.09
C GLY A 86 16.71 -2.25 -7.86
N ALA A 87 16.05 -3.23 -7.25
CA ALA A 87 15.06 -4.08 -7.91
C ALA A 87 13.65 -3.49 -7.88
N LEU A 88 13.30 -2.86 -6.77
CA LEU A 88 11.99 -2.26 -6.54
C LEU A 88 12.11 -1.16 -5.49
N ARG A 89 11.37 -0.08 -5.63
CA ARG A 89 11.23 0.93 -4.58
C ARG A 89 9.88 0.82 -3.91
N LEU A 90 9.87 0.79 -2.58
CA LEU A 90 8.65 0.89 -1.77
C LEU A 90 8.49 2.34 -1.32
N VAL A 91 7.29 2.89 -1.53
CA VAL A 91 6.99 4.29 -1.25
C VAL A 91 5.92 4.36 -0.17
N ASP A 92 6.31 4.81 1.02
CA ASP A 92 5.39 4.97 2.16
C ASP A 92 4.74 6.35 2.10
N LEU A 93 3.49 6.40 1.62
CA LEU A 93 2.72 7.64 1.57
C LEU A 93 2.26 8.01 2.98
N PRO A 94 2.19 9.31 3.32
CA PRO A 94 1.66 9.74 4.60
C PRO A 94 0.25 9.20 4.83
N GLY A 95 -0.09 8.88 6.08
CA GLY A 95 -1.42 8.38 6.43
C GLY A 95 -2.48 9.47 6.33
N TYR A 96 -3.66 9.13 5.80
CA TYR A 96 -4.79 10.06 5.69
C TYR A 96 -5.85 9.83 6.80
N GLY A 97 -6.91 10.66 6.80
CA GLY A 97 -8.08 10.49 7.70
C GLY A 97 -7.80 10.84 9.16
N TYR A 98 -6.86 11.72 9.42
CA TYR A 98 -6.56 12.16 10.77
C TYR A 98 -7.47 13.31 11.21
N ALA A 99 -8.44 13.02 12.09
CA ALA A 99 -9.49 13.96 12.53
C ALA A 99 -9.00 15.19 13.31
N LYS A 100 -7.73 15.21 13.74
CA LYS A 100 -7.15 16.31 14.55
C LYS A 100 -6.08 17.11 13.82
N ALA A 101 -5.81 16.85 12.54
CA ALA A 101 -4.86 17.64 11.78
C ALA A 101 -5.48 19.00 11.40
N PRO A 102 -4.74 20.13 11.49
CA PRO A 102 -5.20 21.40 10.97
C PRO A 102 -5.56 21.28 9.48
N ARG A 103 -6.64 21.94 9.06
CA ARG A 103 -7.17 21.87 7.67
C ARG A 103 -6.11 22.17 6.62
N LYS A 104 -5.27 23.17 6.89
CA LYS A 104 -4.15 23.58 6.03
C LYS A 104 -3.11 22.45 5.82
N ASP A 105 -2.86 21.65 6.86
CA ASP A 105 -1.90 20.54 6.79
C ASP A 105 -2.45 19.37 5.97
N VAL A 106 -3.75 19.13 6.05
CA VAL A 106 -4.46 18.12 5.23
C VAL A 106 -4.45 18.53 3.75
N GLU A 107 -4.68 19.81 3.46
CA GLU A 107 -4.68 20.34 2.09
C GLU A 107 -3.29 20.27 1.44
N GLN A 108 -2.22 20.65 2.15
CA GLN A 108 -0.84 20.55 1.64
C GLN A 108 -0.42 19.10 1.41
N TRP A 109 -0.73 18.21 2.34
CA TRP A 109 -0.44 16.79 2.18
C TRP A 109 -1.17 16.20 0.96
N THR A 110 -2.43 16.56 0.80
CA THR A 110 -3.24 16.11 -0.34
C THR A 110 -2.66 16.61 -1.65
N ALA A 111 -2.13 17.85 -1.71
CA ALA A 111 -1.51 18.41 -2.90
C ALA A 111 -0.24 17.63 -3.29
N LEU A 112 0.73 17.47 -2.36
CA LEU A 112 1.97 16.73 -2.63
C LEU A 112 1.69 15.29 -3.09
N THR A 113 0.78 14.59 -2.41
CA THR A 113 0.43 13.21 -2.78
C THR A 113 -0.26 13.15 -4.14
N ARG A 114 -1.17 14.09 -4.44
CA ARG A 114 -1.87 14.17 -5.72
C ARG A 114 -0.89 14.41 -6.86
N ASP A 115 0.04 15.34 -6.68
CA ASP A 115 1.02 15.68 -7.71
C ASP A 115 2.02 14.53 -7.93
N PHE A 116 2.45 13.87 -6.84
CA PHE A 116 3.23 12.64 -6.91
C PHE A 116 2.49 11.57 -7.73
N LEU A 117 1.24 11.29 -7.41
CA LEU A 117 0.45 10.27 -8.10
C LEU A 117 0.27 10.58 -9.59
N ARG A 118 0.08 11.84 -9.97
CA ARG A 118 -0.13 12.25 -11.38
C ARG A 118 1.14 12.30 -12.20
N GLY A 119 2.27 12.56 -11.58
CA GLY A 119 3.53 12.85 -12.29
C GLY A 119 4.55 11.71 -12.28
N ARG A 120 4.34 10.64 -11.50
CA ARG A 120 5.37 9.61 -11.30
C ARG A 120 5.23 8.45 -12.28
N SER A 121 5.99 8.46 -13.38
CA SER A 121 5.88 7.49 -14.48
C SER A 121 6.29 6.06 -14.09
N VAL A 122 7.21 5.92 -13.14
CA VAL A 122 7.70 4.61 -12.64
C VAL A 122 6.81 4.01 -11.54
N LEU A 123 5.76 4.72 -11.09
CA LEU A 123 4.79 4.21 -10.13
C LEU A 123 3.87 3.17 -10.79
N ARG A 124 4.04 1.92 -10.43
CA ARG A 124 3.30 0.79 -11.01
C ARG A 124 1.99 0.49 -10.29
N ARG A 125 1.94 0.69 -8.98
CA ARG A 125 0.75 0.39 -8.18
C ARG A 125 0.73 1.14 -6.86
N VAL A 126 -0.47 1.46 -6.39
CA VAL A 126 -0.72 1.90 -5.02
C VAL A 126 -1.45 0.81 -4.25
N CYS A 127 -0.85 0.27 -3.21
CA CYS A 127 -1.52 -0.60 -2.24
C CYS A 127 -2.32 0.27 -1.27
N VAL A 128 -3.66 0.25 -1.39
CA VAL A 128 -4.55 0.97 -0.48
C VAL A 128 -4.94 0.06 0.67
N LEU A 129 -4.41 0.35 1.85
CA LEU A 129 -4.57 -0.46 3.04
C LEU A 129 -5.86 -0.13 3.78
N ILE A 130 -6.65 -1.16 4.06
CA ILE A 130 -7.92 -1.07 4.76
C ILE A 130 -7.91 -2.01 5.97
N ASP A 131 -8.17 -1.49 7.15
CA ASP A 131 -8.30 -2.29 8.37
C ASP A 131 -9.55 -3.18 8.27
N SER A 132 -9.37 -4.49 8.27
CA SER A 132 -10.43 -5.49 8.09
C SER A 132 -11.54 -5.41 9.15
N ARG A 133 -11.25 -4.84 10.32
CA ARG A 133 -12.25 -4.64 11.39
C ARG A 133 -13.30 -3.59 11.03
N HIS A 134 -12.99 -2.72 10.06
CA HIS A 134 -13.82 -1.56 9.74
C HIS A 134 -14.29 -1.51 8.28
N GLY A 135 -13.58 -2.19 7.36
CA GLY A 135 -13.82 -2.09 5.91
C GLY A 135 -13.58 -0.69 5.35
N LEU A 136 -14.02 -0.49 4.10
CA LEU A 136 -13.94 0.81 3.42
C LEU A 136 -14.78 1.87 4.15
N LYS A 137 -14.20 3.03 4.36
CA LYS A 137 -14.85 4.22 4.94
C LYS A 137 -14.99 5.32 3.88
N PRO A 138 -15.85 6.32 4.06
CA PRO A 138 -15.98 7.42 3.09
C PRO A 138 -14.64 8.07 2.71
N VAL A 139 -13.74 8.31 3.67
CA VAL A 139 -12.42 8.88 3.42
C VAL A 139 -11.53 7.97 2.56
N ASP A 140 -11.71 6.65 2.63
CA ASP A 140 -10.99 5.72 1.74
C ASP A 140 -11.51 5.86 0.32
N VAL A 141 -12.83 6.00 0.15
CA VAL A 141 -13.48 6.21 -1.16
C VAL A 141 -12.96 7.48 -1.83
N GLU A 142 -12.78 8.58 -1.09
CA GLU A 142 -12.19 9.83 -1.61
C GLU A 142 -10.77 9.59 -2.16
N VAL A 143 -9.98 8.74 -1.50
CA VAL A 143 -8.64 8.36 -2.00
C VAL A 143 -8.74 7.50 -3.26
N LEU A 144 -9.70 6.56 -3.32
CA LEU A 144 -9.92 5.76 -4.53
C LEU A 144 -10.36 6.64 -5.70
N ASP A 145 -11.21 7.65 -5.47
CA ASP A 145 -11.64 8.61 -6.50
C ASP A 145 -10.43 9.39 -7.04
N LEU A 146 -9.53 9.84 -6.17
CA LEU A 146 -8.30 10.51 -6.57
C LEU A 146 -7.39 9.60 -7.43
N LEU A 147 -7.28 8.32 -7.10
CA LEU A 147 -6.47 7.36 -7.86
C LEU A 147 -7.10 7.06 -9.22
N ASP A 148 -8.44 6.96 -9.30
CA ASP A 148 -9.17 6.82 -10.56
C ASP A 148 -8.98 8.05 -11.45
N GLU A 149 -9.09 9.27 -10.90
CA GLU A 149 -8.82 10.53 -11.61
C GLU A 149 -7.38 10.64 -12.13
N ALA A 150 -6.42 10.17 -11.35
CA ALA A 150 -5.01 10.16 -11.73
C ALA A 150 -4.64 9.01 -12.69
N ALA A 151 -5.57 8.11 -12.99
CA ALA A 151 -5.36 6.88 -13.76
C ALA A 151 -4.22 5.99 -13.21
N VAL A 152 -4.04 5.99 -11.89
CA VAL A 152 -3.01 5.22 -11.19
C VAL A 152 -3.57 3.90 -10.74
N ASN A 153 -3.00 2.79 -11.22
CA ASN A 153 -3.40 1.45 -10.79
C ASN A 153 -3.29 1.30 -9.27
N TYR A 154 -4.33 0.79 -8.63
CA TYR A 154 -4.32 0.51 -7.20
C TYR A 154 -4.95 -0.84 -6.85
N GLN A 155 -4.52 -1.39 -5.74
CA GLN A 155 -5.03 -2.64 -5.19
C GLN A 155 -5.43 -2.48 -3.73
N ILE A 156 -6.61 -2.98 -3.37
CA ILE A 156 -7.04 -2.99 -1.98
C ILE A 156 -6.33 -4.11 -1.24
N VAL A 157 -5.71 -3.76 -0.12
CA VAL A 157 -5.06 -4.70 0.79
C VAL A 157 -5.72 -4.61 2.16
N LEU A 158 -6.49 -5.62 2.53
CA LEU A 158 -7.08 -5.75 3.86
C LEU A 158 -5.99 -6.13 4.86
N THR A 159 -5.86 -5.35 5.92
CA THR A 159 -4.89 -5.58 7.00
C THR A 159 -5.56 -6.10 8.25
N LYS A 160 -4.78 -6.68 9.17
CA LYS A 160 -5.25 -7.18 10.49
C LYS A 160 -6.36 -8.23 10.38
N THR A 161 -6.27 -9.10 9.38
CA THR A 161 -7.29 -10.15 9.14
C THR A 161 -7.38 -11.15 10.28
N ASP A 162 -6.34 -11.29 11.07
CA ASP A 162 -6.30 -12.07 12.32
C ASP A 162 -7.24 -11.53 13.41
N LYS A 163 -7.74 -10.32 13.30
CA LYS A 163 -8.64 -9.68 14.28
C LYS A 163 -10.13 -9.88 13.96
N ILE A 164 -10.46 -10.59 12.88
CA ILE A 164 -11.86 -10.90 12.51
C ILE A 164 -12.01 -12.40 12.23
N LYS A 165 -13.26 -12.88 12.29
CA LYS A 165 -13.56 -14.29 12.01
C LYS A 165 -13.43 -14.59 10.50
N PRO A 166 -13.01 -15.81 10.10
CA PRO A 166 -12.86 -16.16 8.68
C PRO A 166 -14.10 -15.88 7.83
N THR A 167 -15.28 -16.22 8.33
CA THR A 167 -16.56 -15.96 7.63
C THR A 167 -16.87 -14.47 7.47
N ALA A 168 -16.41 -13.63 8.39
CA ALA A 168 -16.52 -12.17 8.26
C ALA A 168 -15.53 -11.62 7.23
N LEU A 169 -14.33 -12.21 7.16
CA LEU A 169 -13.32 -11.86 6.17
C LEU A 169 -13.80 -12.17 4.75
N GLU A 170 -14.36 -13.35 4.51
CA GLU A 170 -14.91 -13.74 3.21
C GLU A 170 -15.99 -12.75 2.73
N LYS A 171 -16.94 -12.41 3.60
CA LYS A 171 -17.97 -11.41 3.31
C LYS A 171 -17.39 -10.02 3.03
N LEU A 172 -16.35 -9.63 3.75
CA LEU A 172 -15.68 -8.35 3.56
C LEU A 172 -14.95 -8.29 2.21
N ILE A 173 -14.24 -9.37 1.82
CA ILE A 173 -13.57 -9.47 0.51
C ILE A 173 -14.60 -9.34 -0.61
N GLU A 174 -15.71 -10.10 -0.53
CA GLU A 174 -16.78 -10.04 -1.53
C GLU A 174 -17.41 -8.64 -1.61
N ALA A 175 -17.75 -8.04 -0.47
CA ALA A 175 -18.35 -6.70 -0.41
C ALA A 175 -17.40 -5.64 -0.97
N THR A 176 -16.10 -5.71 -0.63
CA THR A 176 -15.08 -4.80 -1.14
C THR A 176 -14.91 -4.97 -2.65
N GLY A 177 -14.84 -6.20 -3.15
CA GLY A 177 -14.77 -6.50 -4.58
C GLY A 177 -15.95 -5.90 -5.36
N LYS A 178 -17.18 -6.01 -4.84
CA LYS A 178 -18.38 -5.39 -5.45
C LYS A 178 -18.29 -3.87 -5.50
N GLN A 179 -17.67 -3.23 -4.50
CA GLN A 179 -17.52 -1.77 -4.47
C GLN A 179 -16.48 -1.26 -5.49
N ILE A 180 -15.44 -2.05 -5.78
CA ILE A 180 -14.36 -1.63 -6.69
C ILE A 180 -14.54 -2.10 -8.14
N VAL A 181 -15.45 -3.05 -8.42
CA VAL A 181 -15.60 -3.69 -9.74
C VAL A 181 -15.82 -2.70 -10.91
N ARG A 182 -16.39 -1.53 -10.64
CA ARG A 182 -16.65 -0.48 -11.64
C ARG A 182 -15.62 0.63 -11.66
N ARG A 183 -14.58 0.54 -10.85
CA ARG A 183 -13.52 1.53 -10.76
C ARG A 183 -12.43 1.25 -11.79
N PRO A 184 -12.14 2.21 -12.71
CA PRO A 184 -11.29 1.92 -13.87
C PRO A 184 -9.83 1.63 -13.52
N ALA A 185 -9.31 2.21 -12.44
CA ALA A 185 -7.91 2.03 -12.02
C ALA A 185 -7.74 0.91 -10.97
N ALA A 186 -8.85 0.33 -10.47
CA ALA A 186 -8.79 -0.69 -9.44
C ALA A 186 -8.31 -2.04 -9.97
N HIS A 187 -7.30 -2.62 -9.33
CA HIS A 187 -6.98 -4.02 -9.52
C HIS A 187 -8.13 -4.89 -8.98
N PRO A 188 -8.63 -5.88 -9.74
CA PRO A 188 -9.87 -6.60 -9.38
C PRO A 188 -9.74 -7.48 -8.13
N ILE A 189 -8.50 -7.81 -7.73
CA ILE A 189 -8.24 -8.74 -6.63
C ILE A 189 -7.98 -7.98 -5.35
N VAL A 190 -8.79 -8.25 -4.32
CA VAL A 190 -8.60 -7.77 -2.96
C VAL A 190 -7.67 -8.73 -2.23
N ARG A 191 -6.52 -8.25 -1.74
CA ARG A 191 -5.61 -9.06 -0.90
C ARG A 191 -5.97 -8.93 0.58
N ALA A 192 -5.88 -10.03 1.29
CA ALA A 192 -6.12 -10.11 2.71
C ALA A 192 -4.81 -10.48 3.43
N THR A 193 -4.38 -9.68 4.42
CA THR A 193 -3.08 -9.85 5.08
C THR A 193 -3.18 -9.76 6.60
N SER A 194 -2.36 -10.54 7.27
CA SER A 194 -2.01 -10.38 8.68
C SER A 194 -0.50 -10.31 8.82
N SER A 195 0.03 -9.14 9.09
CA SER A 195 1.47 -8.97 9.36
C SER A 195 1.91 -9.66 10.65
N GLU A 196 0.97 -9.92 11.59
CA GLU A 196 1.22 -10.59 12.86
C GLU A 196 1.35 -12.11 12.68
N LYS A 197 0.51 -12.68 11.81
CA LYS A 197 0.46 -14.13 11.53
C LYS A 197 1.27 -14.54 10.32
N GLY A 198 1.60 -13.58 9.43
CA GLY A 198 2.24 -13.85 8.15
C GLY A 198 1.26 -14.24 7.04
N ASP A 199 -0.03 -14.32 7.33
CA ASP A 199 -1.04 -14.70 6.34
C ASP A 199 -1.10 -13.67 5.19
N GLY A 200 -1.16 -14.12 3.94
CA GLY A 200 -1.27 -13.29 2.74
C GLY A 200 -0.02 -12.47 2.38
N ILE A 201 1.07 -12.57 3.18
CA ILE A 201 2.32 -11.83 2.89
C ILE A 201 3.06 -12.42 1.69
N ALA A 202 3.08 -13.74 1.55
CA ALA A 202 3.73 -14.41 0.42
C ALA A 202 3.04 -14.06 -0.91
N GLU A 203 1.71 -14.07 -0.93
CA GLU A 203 0.91 -13.73 -2.08
C GLU A 203 1.06 -12.25 -2.46
N LEU A 204 1.08 -11.34 -1.47
CA LEU A 204 1.31 -9.93 -1.74
C LEU A 204 2.72 -9.68 -2.28
N ARG A 205 3.74 -10.37 -1.75
CA ARG A 205 5.11 -10.32 -2.29
C ARG A 205 5.15 -10.76 -3.77
N ALA A 206 4.43 -11.83 -4.12
CA ALA A 206 4.34 -12.31 -5.49
C ALA A 206 3.67 -11.29 -6.42
N ASP A 207 2.55 -10.66 -5.99
CA ASP A 207 1.91 -9.57 -6.72
C ASP A 207 2.88 -8.42 -7.01
N LEU A 208 3.64 -8.01 -5.99
CA LEU A 208 4.52 -6.85 -6.10
C LEU A 208 5.80 -7.16 -6.88
N ALA A 209 6.32 -8.38 -6.78
CA ALA A 209 7.48 -8.81 -7.55
C ALA A 209 7.21 -8.80 -9.05
N ALA A 210 6.00 -9.15 -9.47
CA ALA A 210 5.59 -9.11 -10.88
C ALA A 210 5.53 -7.68 -11.46
N LEU A 211 5.63 -6.64 -10.64
CA LEU A 211 5.63 -5.23 -11.07
C LEU A 211 7.04 -4.66 -11.26
N ALA A 212 8.06 -5.40 -10.87
CA ALA A 212 9.46 -4.95 -10.91
C ALA A 212 10.13 -5.15 -12.29
N GLU A 213 9.41 -5.77 -13.22
CA GLU A 213 9.86 -6.03 -14.62
C GLU A 213 9.67 -4.83 -15.52
#